data_5ed6e5b91c698fedaaafcf7326a2952e
#
_entry.id   5ed6e5b91c698fedaaafcf7326a2952e
#
_cell.length_a   1.000
_cell.length_b   1.000
_cell.length_c   1.000
_cell.angle_alpha   90.00
_cell.angle_beta   90.00
_cell.angle_gamma   90.00
#
_symmetry.space_group_name_H-M   'P 1'
#
loop_
_entity.id
_entity.type
_entity.pdbx_description
1 polymer ?
#
loop_
_entity_poly.entity_id
_entity_poly.type
_entity_poly.pdbx_seq_one_letter_code
_entity_poly.pdbx_strand_id
1 'polypeptide(L)'
;LGQEEMQISRENGEARTIRFYSFPDRGIGRSRNEAILRAEGDICLFSDADIVYEDGYETAILAEFEKNPQADMIIFNIEVEESRRTYHITERKRVRWYNCGRYGAVSFAVRRDSLLASGSTFSLLFGGGAKYSNGEDSLFLAEFLRKGYKVYTAPVTIGREEAGDSTWFHGYNEKFFHDRGVLYHYLYGRLAGPLALRFLYAHKGTLCSEVTIKQAKQWMRDGIREAGKRS
;
A
#
# COMPACT_ATOMS: atom_id res chain seq x y z
N LEU A 1 -25.78 -6.55 -0.87
CA LEU A 1 -25.41 -7.96 -0.91
C LEU A 1 -24.46 -8.14 -2.08
N GLY A 2 -23.21 -8.58 -1.79
CA GLY A 2 -22.23 -8.91 -2.83
C GLY A 2 -22.67 -10.17 -3.58
N GLN A 3 -22.38 -10.23 -4.89
CA GLN A 3 -22.48 -11.48 -5.63
C GLN A 3 -21.20 -12.27 -5.41
N GLU A 4 -21.33 -13.55 -5.11
CA GLU A 4 -20.22 -14.49 -5.00
C GLU A 4 -20.26 -15.42 -6.22
N GLU A 5 -19.14 -15.52 -6.92
CA GLU A 5 -18.94 -16.51 -7.98
C GLU A 5 -17.68 -17.30 -7.68
N MET A 6 -17.75 -18.63 -7.72
CA MET A 6 -16.61 -19.49 -7.52
C MET A 6 -16.21 -20.14 -8.85
N GLN A 7 -14.96 -19.97 -9.24
CA GLN A 7 -14.37 -20.67 -10.38
C GLN A 7 -13.21 -21.53 -9.91
N ILE A 8 -13.11 -22.74 -10.44
CA ILE A 8 -11.98 -23.63 -10.21
C ILE A 8 -11.12 -23.60 -11.48
N SER A 9 -9.96 -22.98 -11.36
CA SER A 9 -8.92 -23.00 -12.40
C SER A 9 -7.96 -24.16 -12.12
N ARG A 10 -7.46 -24.80 -13.17
CA ARG A 10 -6.39 -25.80 -13.05
C ARG A 10 -5.17 -25.30 -13.79
N GLU A 11 -4.09 -25.09 -13.09
CA GLU A 11 -2.80 -24.72 -13.64
C GLU A 11 -1.77 -25.78 -13.21
N ASN A 12 -1.04 -26.34 -14.18
CA ASN A 12 -0.06 -27.41 -13.94
C ASN A 12 -0.60 -28.65 -13.17
N GLY A 13 -1.90 -28.94 -13.31
CA GLY A 13 -2.54 -30.08 -12.64
C GLY A 13 -3.05 -29.81 -11.23
N GLU A 14 -2.73 -28.67 -10.64
CA GLU A 14 -3.23 -28.24 -9.33
C GLU A 14 -4.53 -27.44 -9.47
N ALA A 15 -5.51 -27.76 -8.63
CA ALA A 15 -6.76 -27.03 -8.59
C ALA A 15 -6.58 -25.76 -7.77
N ARG A 16 -6.76 -24.60 -8.40
CA ARG A 16 -6.82 -23.29 -7.71
C ARG A 16 -8.28 -22.84 -7.63
N THR A 17 -8.70 -22.42 -6.45
CA THR A 17 -10.03 -21.86 -6.23
C THR A 17 -9.96 -20.35 -6.39
N ILE A 18 -10.72 -19.83 -7.36
CA ILE A 18 -10.89 -18.39 -7.56
C ILE A 18 -12.30 -18.03 -7.09
N ARG A 19 -12.41 -17.08 -6.16
CA ARG A 19 -13.69 -16.57 -5.66
C ARG A 19 -13.82 -15.10 -6.04
N PHE A 20 -14.85 -14.77 -6.79
CA PHE A 20 -15.17 -13.41 -7.17
C PHE A 20 -16.27 -12.85 -6.27
N TYR A 21 -16.02 -11.66 -5.72
CA TYR A 21 -16.99 -10.94 -4.92
C TYR A 21 -17.26 -9.57 -5.56
N SER A 22 -18.52 -9.29 -5.87
CA SER A 22 -18.94 -8.03 -6.45
C SER A 22 -19.74 -7.21 -5.45
N PHE A 23 -19.37 -5.95 -5.26
CA PHE A 23 -20.03 -5.03 -4.34
C PHE A 23 -20.52 -3.79 -5.09
N PRO A 24 -21.65 -3.19 -4.69
CA PRO A 24 -22.20 -2.00 -5.35
C PRO A 24 -21.36 -0.74 -5.12
N ASP A 25 -20.60 -0.70 -4.04
CA ASP A 25 -19.77 0.45 -3.68
C ASP A 25 -18.36 0.33 -4.27
N ARG A 26 -17.79 1.47 -4.62
CA ARG A 26 -16.43 1.58 -5.17
C ARG A 26 -15.43 1.95 -4.07
N GLY A 27 -14.19 1.50 -4.23
CA GLY A 27 -13.06 1.87 -3.40
C GLY A 27 -12.13 0.71 -3.09
N ILE A 28 -10.84 0.89 -3.38
CA ILE A 28 -9.81 -0.14 -3.22
C ILE A 28 -9.68 -0.60 -1.75
N GLY A 29 -9.77 0.34 -0.79
CA GLY A 29 -9.73 0.03 0.63
C GLY A 29 -10.86 -0.90 1.06
N ARG A 30 -12.08 -0.69 0.53
CA ARG A 30 -13.21 -1.58 0.80
C ARG A 30 -12.98 -2.98 0.22
N SER A 31 -12.59 -3.06 -1.04
CA SER A 31 -12.33 -4.36 -1.69
C SER A 31 -11.29 -5.17 -0.91
N ARG A 32 -10.21 -4.53 -0.48
CA ARG A 32 -9.16 -5.18 0.32
C ARG A 32 -9.67 -5.61 1.71
N ASN A 33 -10.48 -4.79 2.38
CA ASN A 33 -11.06 -5.14 3.68
C ASN A 33 -12.01 -6.35 3.56
N GLU A 34 -12.83 -6.39 2.52
CA GLU A 34 -13.72 -7.53 2.25
C GLU A 34 -12.92 -8.81 1.90
N ALA A 35 -11.79 -8.68 1.21
CA ALA A 35 -10.89 -9.79 0.94
C ALA A 35 -10.22 -10.33 2.22
N ILE A 36 -9.78 -9.45 3.13
CA ILE A 36 -9.21 -9.83 4.43
C ILE A 36 -10.18 -10.72 5.22
N LEU A 37 -11.46 -10.35 5.26
CA LEU A 37 -12.48 -11.11 6.01
C LEU A 37 -12.71 -12.52 5.43
N ARG A 38 -12.36 -12.75 4.16
CA ARG A 38 -12.60 -14.01 3.43
C ARG A 38 -11.34 -14.80 3.16
N ALA A 39 -10.17 -14.28 3.56
CA ALA A 39 -8.90 -14.96 3.38
C ALA A 39 -8.82 -16.24 4.20
N GLU A 40 -8.43 -17.35 3.58
CA GLU A 40 -8.35 -18.68 4.19
C GLU A 40 -6.91 -19.22 4.28
N GLY A 41 -6.00 -18.75 3.41
CA GLY A 41 -4.60 -19.18 3.39
C GLY A 41 -3.79 -18.68 4.59
N ASP A 42 -2.73 -19.39 4.95
CA ASP A 42 -1.85 -19.03 6.08
C ASP A 42 -1.10 -17.71 5.84
N ILE A 43 -0.80 -17.42 4.57
CA ILE A 43 -0.19 -16.16 4.12
C ILE A 43 -1.16 -15.47 3.16
N CYS A 44 -1.46 -14.21 3.43
CA CYS A 44 -2.26 -13.34 2.57
C CYS A 44 -1.34 -12.44 1.76
N LEU A 45 -1.43 -12.49 0.44
CA LEU A 45 -0.75 -11.59 -0.48
C LEU A 45 -1.76 -10.64 -1.08
N PHE A 46 -1.54 -9.33 -0.95
CA PHE A 46 -2.36 -8.33 -1.63
C PHE A 46 -1.87 -8.17 -3.08
N SER A 47 -2.79 -8.13 -4.01
CA SER A 47 -2.50 -7.96 -5.44
C SER A 47 -3.47 -6.97 -6.08
N ASP A 48 -3.00 -6.29 -7.10
CA ASP A 48 -3.84 -5.52 -8.03
C ASP A 48 -3.96 -6.32 -9.35
N ALA A 49 -4.95 -5.99 -10.17
CA ALA A 49 -5.28 -6.79 -11.36
C ALA A 49 -4.23 -6.75 -12.48
N ASP A 50 -3.30 -5.79 -12.40
CA ASP A 50 -2.21 -5.54 -13.34
C ASP A 50 -0.86 -6.13 -12.90
N ILE A 51 -0.87 -6.97 -11.85
CA ILE A 51 0.34 -7.65 -11.37
C ILE A 51 0.46 -9.03 -12.00
N VAL A 52 1.61 -9.28 -12.64
CA VAL A 52 2.02 -10.60 -13.13
C VAL A 52 3.12 -11.14 -12.22
N TYR A 53 2.83 -12.25 -11.58
CA TYR A 53 3.80 -12.88 -10.67
C TYR A 53 4.85 -13.69 -11.42
N GLU A 54 6.05 -13.75 -10.86
CA GLU A 54 7.14 -14.58 -11.36
C GLU A 54 6.90 -16.06 -11.02
N ASP A 55 7.41 -16.97 -11.86
CA ASP A 55 7.33 -18.41 -11.58
C ASP A 55 7.98 -18.74 -10.22
N GLY A 56 7.27 -19.49 -9.40
CA GLY A 56 7.76 -19.87 -8.07
C GLY A 56 7.68 -18.78 -6.99
N TYR A 57 6.96 -17.68 -7.24
CA TYR A 57 6.79 -16.59 -6.26
C TYR A 57 6.23 -17.07 -4.92
N GLU A 58 5.33 -18.05 -4.91
CA GLU A 58 4.75 -18.64 -3.68
C GLU A 58 5.85 -19.28 -2.84
N THR A 59 6.70 -20.10 -3.47
CA THR A 59 7.86 -20.74 -2.80
C THR A 59 8.83 -19.69 -2.26
N ALA A 60 9.09 -18.63 -3.03
CA ALA A 60 9.98 -17.54 -2.61
C ALA A 60 9.43 -16.80 -1.39
N ILE A 61 8.12 -16.52 -1.35
CA ILE A 61 7.45 -15.91 -0.20
C ILE A 61 7.57 -16.82 1.04
N LEU A 62 7.23 -18.09 0.93
CA LEU A 62 7.30 -19.03 2.04
C LEU A 62 8.73 -19.14 2.59
N ALA A 63 9.73 -19.25 1.72
CA ALA A 63 11.14 -19.31 2.11
C ALA A 63 11.59 -18.05 2.89
N GLU A 64 11.07 -16.86 2.57
CA GLU A 64 11.39 -15.64 3.32
C GLU A 64 10.72 -15.62 4.70
N PHE A 65 9.51 -16.17 4.86
CA PHE A 65 8.89 -16.35 6.17
C PHE A 65 9.60 -17.42 7.02
N GLU A 66 10.14 -18.47 6.41
CA GLU A 66 10.98 -19.47 7.11
C GLU A 66 12.28 -18.85 7.62
N LYS A 67 12.95 -18.02 6.82
CA LYS A 67 14.16 -17.28 7.22
C LYS A 67 13.86 -16.22 8.31
N ASN A 68 12.63 -15.72 8.38
CA ASN A 68 12.19 -14.71 9.33
C ASN A 68 10.92 -15.17 10.08
N PRO A 69 10.99 -16.19 10.95
CA PRO A 69 9.82 -16.74 11.63
C PRO A 69 9.12 -15.73 12.55
N GLN A 70 9.82 -14.67 12.95
CA GLN A 70 9.28 -13.57 13.76
C GLN A 70 8.55 -12.49 12.94
N ALA A 71 8.58 -12.57 11.60
CA ALA A 71 7.90 -11.59 10.76
C ALA A 71 6.40 -11.87 10.72
N ASP A 72 5.60 -10.86 11.01
CA ASP A 72 4.16 -10.89 10.82
C ASP A 72 3.81 -10.52 9.37
N MET A 73 4.63 -9.65 8.75
CA MET A 73 4.52 -9.21 7.37
C MET A 73 5.90 -9.10 6.73
N ILE A 74 6.01 -9.48 5.47
CA ILE A 74 7.19 -9.26 4.64
C ILE A 74 6.79 -8.46 3.41
N ILE A 75 7.60 -7.45 3.07
CA ILE A 75 7.44 -6.59 1.90
C ILE A 75 8.45 -7.00 0.85
N PHE A 76 7.97 -7.28 -0.35
CA PHE A 76 8.74 -7.75 -1.49
C PHE A 76 8.93 -6.66 -2.55
N ASN A 77 9.76 -6.91 -3.54
CA ASN A 77 9.81 -6.09 -4.74
C ASN A 77 8.72 -6.54 -5.73
N ILE A 78 8.02 -5.56 -6.29
CA ILE A 78 7.30 -5.68 -7.55
C ILE A 78 8.04 -4.80 -8.56
N GLU A 79 8.41 -5.35 -9.70
CA GLU A 79 9.03 -4.58 -10.77
C GLU A 79 7.99 -3.65 -11.39
N VAL A 80 8.36 -2.36 -11.45
CA VAL A 80 7.57 -1.32 -12.10
C VAL A 80 8.49 -0.57 -13.07
N GLU A 81 7.91 0.11 -14.04
CA GLU A 81 8.67 0.97 -14.94
C GLU A 81 9.59 1.91 -14.15
N GLU A 82 10.83 2.10 -14.61
CA GLU A 82 11.86 2.86 -13.90
C GLU A 82 11.42 4.29 -13.56
N SER A 83 10.68 4.93 -14.45
CA SER A 83 10.10 6.26 -14.27
C SER A 83 9.11 6.35 -13.10
N ARG A 84 8.45 5.25 -12.77
CA ARG A 84 7.43 5.13 -11.72
C ARG A 84 7.96 4.54 -10.41
N ARG A 85 9.17 3.96 -10.44
CA ARG A 85 9.77 3.30 -9.29
C ARG A 85 10.13 4.29 -8.19
N THR A 86 9.47 4.16 -7.05
CA THR A 86 9.71 5.01 -5.87
C THR A 86 10.68 4.41 -4.87
N TYR A 87 10.88 3.09 -4.90
CA TYR A 87 11.83 2.36 -4.06
C TYR A 87 12.26 1.04 -4.72
N HIS A 88 13.40 0.51 -4.27
CA HIS A 88 13.83 -0.86 -4.54
C HIS A 88 14.47 -1.44 -3.28
N ILE A 89 14.04 -2.64 -2.89
CA ILE A 89 14.49 -3.31 -1.68
C ILE A 89 15.74 -4.12 -2.04
N THR A 90 16.88 -3.75 -1.46
CA THR A 90 18.18 -4.41 -1.68
C THR A 90 18.63 -5.25 -0.50
N GLU A 91 17.95 -5.16 0.65
CA GLU A 91 18.34 -5.83 1.87
C GLU A 91 17.14 -6.14 2.79
N ARG A 92 17.34 -7.12 3.67
CA ARG A 92 16.38 -7.45 4.73
C ARG A 92 16.53 -6.47 5.87
N LYS A 93 15.50 -5.62 6.07
CA LYS A 93 15.46 -4.65 7.17
C LYS A 93 14.10 -4.65 7.84
N ARG A 94 14.10 -4.36 9.13
CA ARG A 94 12.85 -4.09 9.84
C ARG A 94 12.26 -2.76 9.40
N VAL A 95 11.01 -2.78 8.96
CA VAL A 95 10.24 -1.55 8.66
C VAL A 95 9.86 -0.86 9.96
N ARG A 96 9.91 0.45 9.95
CA ARG A 96 9.61 1.32 11.09
C ARG A 96 8.60 2.39 10.69
N TRP A 97 7.98 3.01 11.67
CA TRP A 97 6.96 4.05 11.46
C TRP A 97 7.42 5.22 10.57
N TYR A 98 8.72 5.56 10.60
CA TYR A 98 9.26 6.69 9.83
C TYR A 98 9.58 6.37 8.37
N ASN A 99 9.60 5.09 7.97
CA ASN A 99 9.89 4.68 6.59
C ASN A 99 8.77 3.84 5.94
N CYS A 100 7.65 3.63 6.63
CA CYS A 100 6.55 2.81 6.14
C CYS A 100 5.78 3.44 4.97
N GLY A 101 5.72 4.77 4.89
CA GLY A 101 4.90 5.49 3.90
C GLY A 101 5.38 5.45 2.44
N ARG A 102 6.33 4.55 2.11
CA ARG A 102 6.84 4.36 0.75
C ARG A 102 6.36 3.08 0.08
N TYR A 103 5.83 2.13 0.86
CA TYR A 103 5.50 0.80 0.37
C TYR A 103 4.03 0.71 -0.02
N GLY A 104 3.75 0.07 -1.17
CA GLY A 104 2.40 -0.21 -1.66
C GLY A 104 1.93 -1.60 -1.26
N ALA A 105 0.63 -1.77 -1.09
CA ALA A 105 0.05 -3.03 -0.60
C ALA A 105 0.30 -4.22 -1.53
N VAL A 106 0.43 -4.01 -2.83
CA VAL A 106 0.75 -5.06 -3.82
C VAL A 106 2.04 -5.83 -3.52
N SER A 107 2.88 -5.28 -2.65
CA SER A 107 4.13 -5.91 -2.20
C SER A 107 4.03 -6.59 -0.82
N PHE A 108 2.85 -6.59 -0.17
CA PHE A 108 2.66 -7.09 1.20
C PHE A 108 2.24 -8.54 1.21
N ALA A 109 3.09 -9.42 1.77
CA ALA A 109 2.68 -10.74 2.22
C ALA A 109 2.59 -10.74 3.75
N VAL A 110 1.47 -11.21 4.29
CA VAL A 110 1.12 -11.07 5.72
C VAL A 110 0.68 -12.42 6.26
N ARG A 111 1.14 -12.81 7.45
CA ARG A 111 0.56 -13.97 8.14
C ARG A 111 -0.91 -13.69 8.45
N ARG A 112 -1.80 -14.58 8.01
CA ARG A 112 -3.25 -14.41 8.18
C ARG A 112 -3.63 -14.20 9.64
N ASP A 113 -3.09 -14.99 10.55
CA ASP A 113 -3.41 -14.88 11.97
C ASP A 113 -3.00 -13.53 12.54
N SER A 114 -1.81 -13.01 12.18
CA SER A 114 -1.36 -11.67 12.57
C SER A 114 -2.26 -10.58 11.97
N LEU A 115 -2.66 -10.74 10.70
CA LEU A 115 -3.54 -9.82 10.01
C LEU A 115 -4.90 -9.70 10.71
N LEU A 116 -5.55 -10.84 10.98
CA LEU A 116 -6.85 -10.89 11.65
C LEU A 116 -6.76 -10.41 13.10
N ALA A 117 -5.77 -10.88 13.87
CA ALA A 117 -5.56 -10.48 15.24
C ALA A 117 -5.25 -8.98 15.39
N SER A 118 -4.59 -8.38 14.40
CA SER A 118 -4.32 -6.95 14.38
C SER A 118 -5.60 -6.10 14.28
N GLY A 119 -6.65 -6.61 13.65
CA GLY A 119 -7.83 -5.83 13.29
C GLY A 119 -7.51 -4.58 12.47
N SER A 120 -6.35 -4.56 11.78
CA SER A 120 -5.97 -3.43 10.91
C SER A 120 -6.77 -3.47 9.62
N THR A 121 -7.24 -2.32 9.18
CA THR A 121 -8.07 -2.18 7.98
C THR A 121 -7.54 -1.08 7.06
N PHE A 122 -7.81 -1.23 5.77
CA PHE A 122 -7.55 -0.14 4.83
C PHE A 122 -8.56 0.99 5.02
N SER A 123 -8.07 2.21 4.97
CA SER A 123 -8.91 3.40 5.10
C SER A 123 -9.91 3.49 3.93
N LEU A 124 -11.16 3.80 4.23
CA LEU A 124 -12.20 4.09 3.22
C LEU A 124 -12.17 5.53 2.73
N LEU A 125 -11.37 6.40 3.38
CA LEU A 125 -11.22 7.80 3.00
C LEU A 125 -10.08 8.05 2.02
N PHE A 126 -9.16 7.07 1.88
CA PHE A 126 -7.97 7.14 1.06
C PHE A 126 -7.95 6.02 0.01
N GLY A 127 -7.25 6.28 -1.11
CA GLY A 127 -7.06 5.32 -2.19
C GLY A 127 -7.97 5.55 -3.38
N GLY A 128 -7.81 4.68 -4.37
CA GLY A 128 -8.60 4.75 -5.60
C GLY A 128 -10.10 4.71 -5.35
N GLY A 129 -10.82 5.69 -5.88
CA GLY A 129 -12.27 5.84 -5.72
C GLY A 129 -12.71 6.48 -4.40
N ALA A 130 -11.78 6.86 -3.50
CA ALA A 130 -12.06 7.51 -2.24
C ALA A 130 -11.92 9.04 -2.30
N LYS A 131 -12.20 9.74 -1.19
CA LYS A 131 -12.09 11.20 -1.09
C LYS A 131 -10.66 11.69 -1.36
N TYR A 132 -9.67 11.03 -0.74
CA TYR A 132 -8.25 11.34 -0.88
C TYR A 132 -7.59 10.31 -1.80
N SER A 133 -6.84 10.76 -2.78
CA SER A 133 -6.42 10.00 -3.95
C SER A 133 -5.49 8.83 -3.67
N ASN A 134 -4.73 8.84 -2.58
CA ASN A 134 -3.81 7.76 -2.20
C ASN A 134 -3.45 7.80 -0.71
N GLY A 135 -2.88 6.72 -0.18
CA GLY A 135 -2.35 6.67 1.18
C GLY A 135 -2.96 5.58 2.06
N GLU A 136 -3.92 4.82 1.57
CA GLU A 136 -4.55 3.71 2.28
C GLU A 136 -3.51 2.65 2.69
N ASP A 137 -2.56 2.34 1.82
CA ASP A 137 -1.46 1.39 2.07
C ASP A 137 -0.56 1.86 3.19
N SER A 138 -0.18 3.14 3.14
CA SER A 138 0.67 3.76 4.17
C SER A 138 -0.02 3.79 5.52
N LEU A 139 -1.33 4.08 5.56
CA LEU A 139 -2.12 4.10 6.79
C LEU A 139 -2.28 2.70 7.36
N PHE A 140 -2.60 1.71 6.52
CA PHE A 140 -2.68 0.31 6.91
C PHE A 140 -1.38 -0.18 7.54
N LEU A 141 -0.26 0.05 6.86
CA LEU A 141 1.06 -0.36 7.34
C LEU A 141 1.45 0.37 8.64
N ALA A 142 1.17 1.67 8.74
CA ALA A 142 1.42 2.44 9.95
C ALA A 142 0.59 1.95 11.14
N GLU A 143 -0.68 1.61 10.92
CA GLU A 143 -1.55 1.05 11.95
C GLU A 143 -1.04 -0.32 12.43
N PHE A 144 -0.70 -1.22 11.48
CA PHE A 144 -0.15 -2.53 11.77
C PHE A 144 1.12 -2.45 12.63
N LEU A 145 2.03 -1.53 12.29
CA LEU A 145 3.26 -1.26 13.06
C LEU A 145 2.95 -0.68 14.45
N ARG A 146 1.97 0.24 14.58
CA ARG A 146 1.58 0.84 15.87
C ARG A 146 1.00 -0.20 16.84
N LYS A 147 0.35 -1.22 16.32
CA LYS A 147 -0.17 -2.36 17.10
C LYS A 147 0.92 -3.36 17.52
N GLY A 148 2.19 -3.08 17.17
CA GLY A 148 3.35 -3.86 17.62
C GLY A 148 3.80 -4.98 16.69
N TYR A 149 3.10 -5.20 15.58
CA TYR A 149 3.44 -6.23 14.60
C TYR A 149 4.76 -5.95 13.89
N LYS A 150 5.46 -7.01 13.53
CA LYS A 150 6.81 -6.93 12.99
C LYS A 150 6.78 -7.07 11.48
N VAL A 151 7.21 -6.01 10.80
CA VAL A 151 7.29 -5.95 9.34
C VAL A 151 8.74 -5.90 8.89
N TYR A 152 9.09 -6.71 7.91
CA TYR A 152 10.42 -6.75 7.32
C TYR A 152 10.37 -6.59 5.81
N THR A 153 11.46 -6.17 5.21
CA THR A 153 11.66 -6.18 3.77
C THR A 153 12.43 -7.43 3.35
N ALA A 154 12.18 -7.93 2.14
CA ALA A 154 12.97 -8.97 1.49
C ALA A 154 13.48 -8.50 0.12
N PRO A 155 14.78 -8.67 -0.22
CA PRO A 155 15.34 -8.28 -1.51
C PRO A 155 15.02 -9.35 -2.57
N VAL A 156 13.76 -9.68 -2.71
CA VAL A 156 13.23 -10.68 -3.64
C VAL A 156 12.14 -10.00 -4.47
N THR A 157 12.25 -10.13 -5.78
CA THR A 157 11.20 -9.73 -6.71
C THR A 157 10.23 -10.90 -6.87
N ILE A 158 8.95 -10.65 -6.69
CA ILE A 158 7.90 -11.68 -6.77
C ILE A 158 6.97 -11.49 -7.97
N GLY A 159 7.07 -10.36 -8.65
CA GLY A 159 6.24 -10.06 -9.80
C GLY A 159 6.60 -8.71 -10.41
N ARG A 160 5.86 -8.37 -11.46
CA ARG A 160 5.96 -7.09 -12.16
C ARG A 160 4.58 -6.51 -12.43
N GLU A 161 4.50 -5.20 -12.49
CA GLU A 161 3.33 -4.48 -12.97
C GLU A 161 3.31 -4.51 -14.50
N GLU A 162 2.19 -4.86 -15.12
CA GLU A 162 2.02 -4.72 -16.56
C GLU A 162 2.00 -3.24 -16.96
N ALA A 163 2.59 -2.93 -18.11
CA ALA A 163 2.60 -1.57 -18.61
C ALA A 163 1.16 -1.09 -18.89
N GLY A 164 0.74 -0.07 -18.18
CA GLY A 164 -0.58 0.54 -18.32
C GLY A 164 -0.58 1.98 -17.82
N ASP A 165 -1.50 2.79 -18.33
CA ASP A 165 -1.69 4.15 -17.83
C ASP A 165 -2.32 4.11 -16.43
N SER A 166 -1.67 4.76 -15.47
CA SER A 166 -2.22 4.93 -14.12
C SER A 166 -3.50 5.77 -14.20
N THR A 167 -4.64 5.15 -13.92
CA THR A 167 -5.95 5.83 -13.91
C THR A 167 -6.13 6.76 -12.69
N TRP A 168 -5.21 6.73 -11.73
CA TRP A 168 -5.36 7.41 -10.44
C TRP A 168 -4.41 8.59 -10.26
N PHE A 169 -3.33 8.68 -11.02
CA PHE A 169 -2.38 9.77 -10.94
C PHE A 169 -2.69 10.85 -11.98
N HIS A 170 -3.09 12.05 -11.51
CA HIS A 170 -3.45 13.19 -12.36
C HIS A 170 -2.43 14.35 -12.27
N GLY A 171 -1.15 14.02 -12.01
CA GLY A 171 -0.08 15.01 -11.90
C GLY A 171 0.08 15.62 -10.50
N TYR A 172 1.13 16.44 -10.36
CA TYR A 172 1.48 17.12 -9.11
C TYR A 172 0.73 18.45 -8.97
N ASN A 173 -0.58 18.38 -8.75
CA ASN A 173 -1.50 19.49 -8.64
C ASN A 173 -1.89 19.82 -7.17
N GLU A 174 -2.75 20.80 -6.98
CA GLU A 174 -3.28 21.20 -5.66
C GLU A 174 -3.83 20.01 -4.88
N LYS A 175 -4.69 19.20 -5.52
CA LYS A 175 -5.31 18.03 -4.88
C LYS A 175 -4.25 17.03 -4.39
N PHE A 176 -3.22 16.75 -5.19
CA PHE A 176 -2.13 15.85 -4.80
C PHE A 176 -1.44 16.31 -3.50
N PHE A 177 -1.06 17.58 -3.43
CA PHE A 177 -0.35 18.11 -2.26
C PHE A 177 -1.28 18.27 -1.05
N HIS A 178 -2.52 18.66 -1.26
CA HIS A 178 -3.52 18.74 -0.20
C HIS A 178 -3.77 17.36 0.42
N ASP A 179 -4.09 16.35 -0.39
CA ASP A 179 -4.35 14.99 0.06
C ASP A 179 -3.13 14.39 0.76
N ARG A 180 -1.92 14.69 0.25
CA ARG A 180 -0.67 14.30 0.90
C ARG A 180 -0.50 14.98 2.27
N GLY A 181 -0.94 16.21 2.41
CA GLY A 181 -0.98 16.92 3.69
C GLY A 181 -1.92 16.25 4.70
N VAL A 182 -3.12 15.87 4.27
CA VAL A 182 -4.08 15.11 5.09
C VAL A 182 -3.48 13.77 5.52
N LEU A 183 -2.87 13.02 4.59
CA LEU A 183 -2.20 11.75 4.88
C LEU A 183 -1.10 11.91 5.93
N TYR A 184 -0.27 12.94 5.81
CA TYR A 184 0.82 13.21 6.76
C TYR A 184 0.31 13.51 8.16
N HIS A 185 -0.85 14.16 8.30
CA HIS A 185 -1.48 14.35 9.61
C HIS A 185 -1.78 13.01 10.29
N TYR A 186 -2.42 12.08 9.59
CA TYR A 186 -2.77 10.76 10.14
C TYR A 186 -1.54 9.86 10.37
N LEU A 187 -0.52 9.96 9.52
CA LEU A 187 0.71 9.18 9.68
C LEU A 187 1.58 9.68 10.82
N TYR A 188 1.75 11.00 10.97
CA TYR A 188 2.82 11.59 11.76
C TYR A 188 2.35 12.57 12.85
N GLY A 189 1.07 12.89 12.91
CA GLY A 189 0.52 13.78 13.95
C GLY A 189 1.27 15.11 14.02
N ARG A 190 1.82 15.43 15.17
CA ARG A 190 2.57 16.69 15.40
C ARG A 190 3.80 16.87 14.50
N LEU A 191 4.36 15.78 13.97
CA LEU A 191 5.51 15.81 13.06
C LEU A 191 5.10 15.98 11.58
N ALA A 192 3.80 16.06 11.28
CA ALA A 192 3.31 16.18 9.91
C ALA A 192 3.91 17.37 9.15
N GLY A 193 3.96 18.55 9.77
CA GLY A 193 4.51 19.76 9.15
C GLY A 193 6.01 19.65 8.81
N PRO A 194 6.87 19.32 9.76
CA PRO A 194 8.30 19.10 9.51
C PRO A 194 8.57 18.01 8.46
N LEU A 195 7.86 16.88 8.52
CA LEU A 195 8.04 15.78 7.56
C LEU A 195 7.50 16.12 6.17
N ALA A 196 6.42 16.89 6.07
CA ALA A 196 5.92 17.43 4.81
C ALA A 196 6.95 18.35 4.14
N LEU A 197 7.59 19.23 4.89
CA LEU A 197 8.67 20.08 4.38
C LEU A 197 9.85 19.25 3.89
N ARG A 198 10.30 18.28 4.69
CA ARG A 198 11.38 17.37 4.27
C ARG A 198 11.04 16.65 2.97
N PHE A 199 9.84 16.13 2.84
CA PHE A 199 9.36 15.47 1.61
C PHE A 199 9.43 16.40 0.40
N LEU A 200 8.88 17.62 0.51
CA LEU A 200 8.89 18.61 -0.57
C LEU A 200 10.31 18.95 -1.02
N TYR A 201 11.23 19.18 -0.08
CA TYR A 201 12.62 19.53 -0.43
C TYR A 201 13.41 18.34 -0.99
N ALA A 202 13.20 17.13 -0.45
CA ALA A 202 13.86 15.92 -0.94
C ALA A 202 13.47 15.56 -2.37
N HIS A 203 12.22 15.87 -2.77
CA HIS A 203 11.68 15.50 -4.09
C HIS A 203 11.36 16.71 -4.97
N LYS A 204 11.94 17.88 -4.68
CA LYS A 204 11.63 19.13 -5.36
C LYS A 204 11.73 19.05 -6.88
N GLY A 205 12.76 18.37 -7.40
CA GLY A 205 13.01 18.25 -8.84
C GLY A 205 11.85 17.58 -9.58
N THR A 206 11.26 16.55 -8.98
CA THR A 206 10.13 15.81 -9.58
C THR A 206 8.79 16.47 -9.28
N LEU A 207 8.56 16.85 -8.02
CA LEU A 207 7.25 17.32 -7.54
C LEU A 207 6.91 18.74 -8.00
N CYS A 208 7.90 19.58 -8.26
CA CYS A 208 7.72 20.99 -8.57
C CYS A 208 8.08 21.33 -10.03
N SER A 209 7.80 20.40 -10.96
CA SER A 209 7.96 20.65 -12.39
C SER A 209 6.95 21.68 -12.92
N GLU A 210 5.72 21.62 -12.45
CA GLU A 210 4.61 22.47 -12.91
C GLU A 210 4.10 23.46 -11.86
N VAL A 211 4.49 23.28 -10.58
CA VAL A 211 4.04 24.10 -9.46
C VAL A 211 5.22 24.60 -8.63
N THR A 212 5.07 25.76 -8.02
CA THR A 212 6.09 26.30 -7.14
C THR A 212 6.11 25.59 -5.79
N ILE A 213 7.29 25.48 -5.18
CA ILE A 213 7.42 24.90 -3.82
C ILE A 213 6.59 25.68 -2.79
N LYS A 214 6.35 26.98 -3.02
CA LYS A 214 5.51 27.81 -2.16
C LYS A 214 4.04 27.36 -2.21
N GLN A 215 3.52 27.09 -3.40
CA GLN A 215 2.17 26.56 -3.60
C GLN A 215 2.05 25.16 -2.99
N ALA A 216 2.95 24.24 -3.35
CA ALA A 216 2.95 22.89 -2.80
C ALA A 216 2.98 22.87 -1.26
N LYS A 217 3.81 23.72 -0.65
CA LYS A 217 3.87 23.89 0.81
C LYS A 217 2.56 24.41 1.39
N GLN A 218 1.91 25.37 0.72
CA GLN A 218 0.64 25.91 1.17
C GLN A 218 -0.44 24.84 1.14
N TRP A 219 -0.62 24.15 0.03
CA TRP A 219 -1.60 23.09 -0.12
C TRP A 219 -1.41 21.93 0.87
N MET A 220 -0.17 21.50 1.12
CA MET A 220 0.10 20.50 2.17
C MET A 220 -0.28 21.00 3.57
N ARG A 221 -0.03 22.28 3.88
CA ARG A 221 -0.45 22.86 5.16
C ARG A 221 -1.97 22.90 5.30
N ASP A 222 -2.68 23.23 4.23
CA ASP A 222 -4.14 23.28 4.24
C ASP A 222 -4.73 21.89 4.45
N GLY A 223 -4.18 20.87 3.82
CA GLY A 223 -4.53 19.46 4.09
C GLY A 223 -4.27 19.04 5.55
N ILE A 224 -3.11 19.38 6.12
CA ILE A 224 -2.79 19.10 7.53
C ILE A 224 -3.82 19.79 8.47
N ARG A 225 -4.20 21.03 8.17
CA ARG A 225 -5.18 21.78 8.97
C ARG A 225 -6.59 21.21 8.84
N GLU A 226 -7.00 20.80 7.63
CA GLU A 226 -8.30 20.16 7.43
C GLU A 226 -8.43 18.91 8.28
N ALA A 227 -7.40 18.05 8.24
CA ALA A 227 -7.37 16.83 9.02
C ALA A 227 -7.43 17.09 10.53
N GLY A 228 -6.68 18.09 11.02
CA GLY A 228 -6.66 18.46 12.44
C GLY A 228 -7.99 19.06 12.97
N LYS A 229 -8.89 19.52 12.11
CA LYS A 229 -10.24 19.97 12.52
C LYS A 229 -11.24 18.82 12.66
N ARG A 230 -10.89 17.64 12.14
CA ARG A 230 -11.75 16.43 12.15
C ARG A 230 -11.33 15.42 13.21
N SER A 231 -10.15 15.61 13.79
CA SER A 231 -9.60 14.81 14.90
C SER A 231 -9.98 15.44 16.24
#